data_08bbcfabfdd1c9218b50204536889154
#
_entry.id   08bbcfabfdd1c9218b50204536889154
#
_cell.length_a   1.000
_cell.length_b   1.000
_cell.length_c   1.000
_cell.angle_alpha   90.00
_cell.angle_beta   90.00
_cell.angle_gamma   90.00
#
_symmetry.space_group_name_H-M   'P 1'
#
loop_
_entity.id
_entity.type
_entity.pdbx_description
1 polymer ?
#
loop_
_entity_poly.entity_id
_entity_poly.type
_entity_poly.pdbx_seq_one_letter_code
_entity_poly.pdbx_strand_id
1 'polypeptide(L)'
;QIENEYGYFATDSSYLNAMKNIMTEYGITVPFITSEGPYRDSMNAGCIEGALPTGNFGSKTEERFEILKDYTNGGPLMCAEFWVGWFDHWGNGGHMKSNLEENVQDFDRMLELGNVNIYMFQGGTNFGFMNGSNYYDELTPDVTSYDYDAVLTEDGQITEKYRRFREVIAKYKEIPDVKLSMDIKRKSYGRLEIKDKVSLSSTLDKISKPVFSVYTQSMEKLGQNYGYILYHSTLDTEENIERIKLWKANDRANI
;
A
#
# COMPACT_ATOMS: atom_id res chain seq x y z
N GLN A 1 5.00 10.13 -11.24
CA GLN A 1 4.76 10.58 -9.87
C GLN A 1 6.10 10.77 -9.16
N ILE A 2 6.27 11.91 -8.48
CA ILE A 2 7.45 12.21 -7.68
C ILE A 2 7.12 11.88 -6.24
N GLU A 3 7.65 10.77 -5.74
CA GLU A 3 7.35 10.18 -4.44
C GLU A 3 5.85 9.88 -4.20
N ASN A 4 5.54 9.25 -3.09
CA ASN A 4 4.18 9.00 -2.61
C ASN A 4 4.04 9.51 -1.19
N GLU A 5 3.11 10.44 -0.98
CA GLU A 5 2.76 10.98 0.34
C GLU A 5 3.98 11.46 1.16
N TYR A 6 4.96 12.03 0.45
CA TYR A 6 6.23 12.46 1.04
C TYR A 6 6.05 13.44 2.20
N GLY A 7 5.05 14.32 2.09
CA GLY A 7 4.77 15.33 3.11
C GLY A 7 4.33 14.80 4.48
N TYR A 8 3.99 13.51 4.60
CA TYR A 8 3.77 12.86 5.90
C TYR A 8 5.07 12.45 6.58
N PHE A 9 6.17 12.31 5.84
CA PHE A 9 7.41 11.71 6.34
C PHE A 9 8.56 12.70 6.42
N ALA A 10 8.60 13.71 5.51
CA ALA A 10 9.71 14.65 5.44
C ALA A 10 9.30 16.00 4.82
N THR A 11 10.24 16.95 4.82
CA THR A 11 10.03 18.33 4.34
C THR A 11 11.16 18.82 3.44
N ASP A 12 12.01 17.92 2.93
CA ASP A 12 13.16 18.30 2.10
C ASP A 12 12.76 18.45 0.62
N SER A 13 12.42 19.64 0.23
CA SER A 13 12.11 19.97 -1.18
C SER A 13 13.30 19.81 -2.12
N SER A 14 14.53 19.87 -1.63
CA SER A 14 15.73 19.66 -2.46
C SER A 14 15.82 18.21 -2.93
N TYR A 15 15.45 17.26 -2.09
CA TYR A 15 15.31 15.85 -2.45
C TYR A 15 14.28 15.64 -3.56
N LEU A 16 13.05 16.16 -3.40
CA LEU A 16 11.99 16.04 -4.41
C LEU A 16 12.41 16.65 -5.76
N ASN A 17 13.08 17.80 -5.74
CA ASN A 17 13.61 18.43 -6.96
C ASN A 17 14.73 17.58 -7.59
N ALA A 18 15.59 16.97 -6.80
CA ALA A 18 16.61 16.05 -7.31
C ALA A 18 15.99 14.85 -8.00
N MET A 19 14.95 14.25 -7.43
CA MET A 19 14.19 13.16 -8.04
C MET A 19 13.57 13.57 -9.39
N LYS A 20 12.91 14.75 -9.44
CA LYS A 20 12.35 15.30 -10.69
C LYS A 20 13.45 15.50 -11.75
N ASN A 21 14.59 16.05 -11.37
CA ASN A 21 15.71 16.29 -12.28
C ASN A 21 16.28 14.99 -12.84
N ILE A 22 16.49 13.97 -12.00
CA ILE A 22 16.92 12.64 -12.44
C ILE A 22 15.95 12.07 -13.46
N MET A 23 14.64 12.09 -13.18
CA MET A 23 13.64 11.59 -14.11
C MET A 23 13.70 12.33 -15.45
N THR A 24 13.89 13.65 -15.44
CA THR A 24 14.00 14.47 -16.65
C THR A 24 15.27 14.13 -17.43
N GLU A 25 16.42 14.00 -16.75
CA GLU A 25 17.70 13.63 -17.35
C GLU A 25 17.65 12.27 -18.03
N TYR A 26 16.89 11.33 -17.47
CA TYR A 26 16.67 10.00 -18.06
C TYR A 26 15.52 9.95 -19.08
N GLY A 27 15.05 11.11 -19.55
CA GLY A 27 14.15 11.22 -20.70
C GLY A 27 12.65 11.11 -20.39
N ILE A 28 12.23 11.29 -19.14
CA ILE A 28 10.80 11.39 -18.80
C ILE A 28 10.32 12.78 -19.22
N THR A 29 9.40 12.83 -20.20
CA THR A 29 8.86 14.07 -20.80
C THR A 29 7.37 14.32 -20.53
N VAL A 30 6.70 13.38 -19.87
CA VAL A 30 5.30 13.54 -19.47
C VAL A 30 5.16 14.48 -18.27
N PRO A 31 4.00 15.11 -18.06
CA PRO A 31 3.77 15.94 -16.88
C PRO A 31 4.05 15.18 -15.58
N PHE A 32 4.75 15.81 -14.66
CA PHE A 32 4.97 15.27 -13.32
C PHE A 32 3.80 15.61 -12.41
N ILE A 33 3.53 14.72 -11.47
CA ILE A 33 2.59 14.93 -10.36
C ILE A 33 3.29 14.71 -9.03
N THR A 34 2.85 15.37 -7.97
CA THR A 34 3.04 14.97 -6.58
C THR A 34 1.73 14.40 -6.06
N SER A 35 1.77 13.49 -5.12
CA SER A 35 0.59 12.76 -4.62
C SER A 35 0.63 12.78 -3.09
N GLU A 36 -0.23 13.62 -2.49
CA GLU A 36 -0.21 13.88 -1.05
C GLU A 36 -1.60 13.70 -0.43
N GLY A 37 -1.64 13.45 0.87
CA GLY A 37 -2.89 13.63 1.60
C GLY A 37 -3.30 15.12 1.53
N PRO A 38 -4.55 15.47 1.17
CA PRO A 38 -4.95 16.87 1.00
C PRO A 38 -5.19 17.54 2.36
N TYR A 39 -4.12 17.69 3.11
CA TYR A 39 -3.98 18.44 4.34
C TYR A 39 -2.90 19.48 4.16
N ARG A 40 -3.06 20.68 4.76
CA ARG A 40 -2.15 21.79 4.51
C ARG A 40 -0.69 21.46 4.81
N ASP A 41 -0.43 20.75 5.89
CA ASP A 41 0.95 20.44 6.30
C ASP A 41 1.63 19.49 5.31
N SER A 42 0.95 18.39 4.91
CA SER A 42 1.50 17.45 3.92
C SER A 42 1.65 18.10 2.54
N MET A 43 0.66 18.88 2.10
CA MET A 43 0.74 19.60 0.82
C MET A 43 1.89 20.61 0.79
N ASN A 44 2.10 21.37 1.88
CA ASN A 44 3.21 22.33 1.97
C ASN A 44 4.59 21.64 1.92
N ALA A 45 4.69 20.42 2.45
CA ALA A 45 5.93 19.66 2.52
C ALA A 45 6.20 18.83 1.23
N GLY A 46 5.15 18.30 0.61
CA GLY A 46 5.26 17.34 -0.51
C GLY A 46 5.12 17.97 -1.91
N CYS A 47 4.55 19.17 -2.05
CA CYS A 47 4.39 19.80 -3.35
C CYS A 47 5.65 20.58 -3.78
N ILE A 48 5.99 20.49 -5.08
CA ILE A 48 7.10 21.24 -5.67
C ILE A 48 6.70 21.91 -7.00
N GLU A 49 7.42 22.94 -7.36
CA GLU A 49 7.24 23.63 -8.64
C GLU A 49 7.50 22.72 -9.84
N GLY A 50 6.65 22.84 -10.86
CA GLY A 50 6.76 22.03 -12.09
C GLY A 50 6.23 20.61 -11.97
N ALA A 51 5.52 20.28 -10.89
CA ALA A 51 4.68 19.10 -10.77
C ALA A 51 3.26 19.52 -10.42
N LEU A 52 2.25 18.82 -10.97
CA LEU A 52 0.85 19.05 -10.62
C LEU A 52 0.59 18.43 -9.24
N PRO A 53 0.16 19.23 -8.25
CA PRO A 53 -0.29 18.68 -6.96
C PRO A 53 -1.56 17.86 -7.14
N THR A 54 -1.56 16.64 -6.59
CA THR A 54 -2.73 15.76 -6.55
C THR A 54 -3.02 15.28 -5.13
N GLY A 55 -4.24 14.83 -4.86
CA GLY A 55 -4.65 14.41 -3.54
C GLY A 55 -4.95 12.90 -3.45
N ASN A 56 -4.66 12.29 -2.29
CA ASN A 56 -4.99 10.90 -1.96
C ASN A 56 -6.05 10.89 -0.86
N PHE A 57 -7.24 10.41 -1.15
CA PHE A 57 -8.33 10.35 -0.17
C PHE A 57 -9.48 9.45 -0.64
N GLY A 58 -10.28 8.93 0.30
CA GLY A 58 -11.40 8.03 0.01
C GLY A 58 -12.78 8.62 0.33
N SER A 59 -12.86 9.89 0.76
CA SER A 59 -14.13 10.52 1.15
C SER A 59 -14.00 12.04 1.23
N LYS A 60 -15.14 12.73 1.40
CA LYS A 60 -15.23 14.20 1.57
C LYS A 60 -14.67 14.97 0.39
N THR A 61 -15.06 14.59 -0.79
CA THR A 61 -14.51 15.08 -2.07
C THR A 61 -14.45 16.60 -2.16
N GLU A 62 -15.52 17.33 -1.81
CA GLU A 62 -15.56 18.78 -1.84
C GLU A 62 -14.51 19.41 -0.92
N GLU A 63 -14.45 18.97 0.33
CA GLU A 63 -13.52 19.50 1.33
C GLU A 63 -12.07 19.30 0.87
N ARG A 64 -11.76 18.11 0.35
CA ARG A 64 -10.42 17.75 -0.12
C ARG A 64 -10.01 18.53 -1.37
N PHE A 65 -10.91 18.69 -2.32
CA PHE A 65 -10.65 19.47 -3.52
C PHE A 65 -10.57 20.97 -3.24
N GLU A 66 -11.30 21.51 -2.27
CA GLU A 66 -11.12 22.91 -1.85
C GLU A 66 -9.71 23.16 -1.30
N ILE A 67 -9.16 22.24 -0.51
CA ILE A 67 -7.77 22.37 -0.05
C ILE A 67 -6.81 22.27 -1.24
N LEU A 68 -7.00 21.30 -2.14
CA LEU A 68 -6.13 21.08 -3.30
C LEU A 68 -6.10 22.28 -4.25
N LYS A 69 -7.19 23.01 -4.42
CA LYS A 69 -7.27 24.24 -5.25
C LYS A 69 -6.21 25.26 -4.89
N ASP A 70 -5.89 25.42 -3.60
CA ASP A 70 -4.90 26.39 -3.14
C ASP A 70 -3.49 26.10 -3.68
N TYR A 71 -3.23 24.85 -4.11
CA TYR A 71 -1.91 24.37 -4.55
C TYR A 71 -1.80 24.21 -6.08
N THR A 72 -2.91 24.13 -6.79
CA THR A 72 -2.91 23.87 -8.24
C THR A 72 -2.72 25.11 -9.11
N ASN A 73 -2.74 26.32 -8.52
CA ASN A 73 -2.65 27.59 -9.26
C ASN A 73 -3.67 27.68 -10.42
N GLY A 74 -4.89 27.20 -10.22
CA GLY A 74 -5.94 27.16 -11.24
C GLY A 74 -5.80 26.01 -12.24
N GLY A 75 -4.89 25.08 -12.00
CA GLY A 75 -4.76 23.83 -12.75
C GLY A 75 -5.88 22.83 -12.44
N PRO A 76 -5.88 21.69 -13.12
CA PRO A 76 -6.90 20.66 -12.91
C PRO A 76 -6.81 20.07 -11.50
N LEU A 77 -7.96 19.74 -10.93
CA LEU A 77 -8.05 18.95 -9.71
C LEU A 77 -7.95 17.47 -10.05
N MET A 78 -7.22 16.71 -9.23
CA MET A 78 -7.07 15.27 -9.40
C MET A 78 -6.94 14.56 -8.04
N CYS A 79 -7.79 13.56 -7.84
CA CYS A 79 -7.56 12.53 -6.83
C CYS A 79 -6.68 11.43 -7.44
N ALA A 80 -5.42 11.32 -7.00
CA ALA A 80 -4.49 10.34 -7.55
C ALA A 80 -4.67 8.95 -6.94
N GLU A 81 -5.21 8.89 -5.72
CA GLU A 81 -5.64 7.65 -5.09
C GLU A 81 -7.02 7.86 -4.47
N PHE A 82 -8.06 7.44 -5.19
CA PHE A 82 -9.38 7.32 -4.61
C PHE A 82 -9.50 5.99 -3.88
N TRP A 83 -9.43 6.01 -2.57
CA TRP A 83 -9.46 4.82 -1.73
C TRP A 83 -10.88 4.25 -1.66
N VAL A 84 -11.13 3.21 -2.47
CA VAL A 84 -12.45 2.57 -2.57
C VAL A 84 -12.70 1.51 -1.50
N GLY A 85 -11.70 1.17 -0.70
CA GLY A 85 -11.71 0.17 0.36
C GLY A 85 -10.55 0.39 1.32
N TRP A 86 -10.09 -0.69 1.97
CA TRP A 86 -8.92 -0.67 2.85
C TRP A 86 -8.29 -2.06 2.99
N PHE A 87 -7.13 -2.09 3.59
CA PHE A 87 -6.39 -3.33 3.87
C PHE A 87 -7.11 -4.22 4.88
N ASP A 88 -6.95 -5.53 4.70
CA ASP A 88 -7.25 -6.51 5.73
C ASP A 88 -6.00 -6.74 6.59
N HIS A 89 -6.15 -6.63 7.90
CA HIS A 89 -5.06 -6.81 8.85
C HIS A 89 -5.22 -8.11 9.63
N TRP A 90 -4.12 -8.70 10.02
CA TRP A 90 -4.12 -9.82 10.94
C TRP A 90 -4.78 -9.44 12.27
N GLY A 91 -5.77 -10.23 12.69
CA GLY A 91 -6.48 -10.03 13.95
C GLY A 91 -7.76 -9.19 13.87
N ASN A 92 -8.08 -8.57 12.76
CA ASN A 92 -9.27 -7.70 12.62
C ASN A 92 -10.58 -8.44 12.29
N GLY A 93 -10.58 -9.78 12.26
CA GLY A 93 -11.80 -10.58 12.28
C GLY A 93 -12.58 -10.69 10.96
N GLY A 94 -12.01 -10.39 9.81
CA GLY A 94 -12.64 -10.59 8.51
C GLY A 94 -12.25 -9.55 7.46
N HIS A 95 -12.87 -9.67 6.30
CA HIS A 95 -12.65 -8.72 5.20
C HIS A 95 -13.22 -7.35 5.52
N MET A 96 -12.41 -6.32 5.29
CA MET A 96 -12.85 -4.93 5.30
C MET A 96 -13.89 -4.72 4.20
N LYS A 97 -14.95 -3.98 4.53
CA LYS A 97 -15.99 -3.58 3.59
C LYS A 97 -16.24 -2.09 3.71
N SER A 98 -16.13 -1.39 2.61
CA SER A 98 -16.50 0.01 2.51
C SER A 98 -18.00 0.16 2.29
N ASN A 99 -18.53 1.35 2.57
CA ASN A 99 -19.90 1.68 2.22
C ASN A 99 -20.00 1.98 0.71
N LEU A 100 -20.64 1.08 -0.04
CA LEU A 100 -20.77 1.20 -1.49
C LEU A 100 -21.47 2.50 -1.92
N GLU A 101 -22.52 2.89 -1.26
CA GLU A 101 -23.29 4.09 -1.64
C GLU A 101 -22.47 5.37 -1.42
N GLU A 102 -21.73 5.45 -0.34
CA GLU A 102 -20.81 6.56 -0.09
C GLU A 102 -19.70 6.61 -1.13
N ASN A 103 -19.08 5.46 -1.45
CA ASN A 103 -18.08 5.39 -2.52
C ASN A 103 -18.63 5.86 -3.87
N VAL A 104 -19.87 5.46 -4.22
CA VAL A 104 -20.53 5.85 -5.48
C VAL A 104 -20.78 7.37 -5.52
N GLN A 105 -21.24 7.95 -4.41
CA GLN A 105 -21.50 9.39 -4.31
C GLN A 105 -20.19 10.20 -4.41
N ASP A 106 -19.17 9.81 -3.66
CA ASP A 106 -17.86 10.48 -3.73
C ASP A 106 -17.23 10.34 -5.13
N PHE A 107 -17.33 9.18 -5.76
CA PHE A 107 -16.84 8.96 -7.12
C PHE A 107 -17.54 9.83 -8.17
N ASP A 108 -18.88 9.93 -8.09
CA ASP A 108 -19.68 10.80 -8.96
C ASP A 108 -19.24 12.27 -8.78
N ARG A 109 -19.11 12.69 -7.54
CA ARG A 109 -18.67 14.05 -7.22
C ARG A 109 -17.25 14.37 -7.66
N MET A 110 -16.34 13.38 -7.58
CA MET A 110 -14.97 13.56 -8.11
C MET A 110 -14.96 13.75 -9.62
N LEU A 111 -15.77 12.98 -10.36
CA LEU A 111 -15.86 13.11 -11.83
C LEU A 111 -16.53 14.41 -12.28
N GLU A 112 -17.42 14.97 -11.46
CA GLU A 112 -18.01 16.27 -11.72
C GLU A 112 -17.00 17.42 -11.53
N LEU A 113 -16.14 17.32 -10.51
CA LEU A 113 -15.23 18.40 -10.10
C LEU A 113 -13.83 18.33 -10.72
N GLY A 114 -13.38 17.15 -11.12
CA GLY A 114 -12.00 16.96 -11.55
C GLY A 114 -11.71 15.60 -12.15
N ASN A 115 -10.54 15.09 -11.84
CA ASN A 115 -10.04 13.80 -12.32
C ASN A 115 -9.84 12.84 -11.16
N VAL A 116 -9.93 11.55 -11.46
CA VAL A 116 -9.79 10.48 -10.46
C VAL A 116 -8.99 9.32 -11.00
N ASN A 117 -8.13 8.77 -10.16
CA ASN A 117 -7.49 7.48 -10.32
C ASN A 117 -7.93 6.57 -9.17
N ILE A 118 -8.49 5.41 -9.50
CA ILE A 118 -9.07 4.50 -8.51
C ILE A 118 -7.97 3.71 -7.81
N TYR A 119 -7.97 3.71 -6.49
CA TYR A 119 -7.09 2.91 -5.65
C TYR A 119 -7.90 2.03 -4.69
N MET A 120 -8.04 0.71 -4.92
CA MET A 120 -7.52 -0.07 -6.02
C MET A 120 -8.64 -0.44 -6.99
N PHE A 121 -8.33 -0.46 -8.28
CA PHE A 121 -9.23 -1.07 -9.27
C PHE A 121 -9.25 -2.59 -9.09
N GLN A 122 -8.08 -3.19 -8.86
CA GLN A 122 -7.87 -4.56 -8.45
C GLN A 122 -6.60 -4.64 -7.60
N GLY A 123 -6.72 -5.11 -6.37
CA GLY A 123 -5.60 -5.13 -5.42
C GLY A 123 -4.59 -6.25 -5.65
N GLY A 124 -5.07 -7.46 -5.87
CA GLY A 124 -4.23 -8.63 -6.11
C GLY A 124 -3.80 -9.37 -4.85
N THR A 125 -2.62 -9.96 -4.89
CA THR A 125 -2.08 -10.84 -3.83
C THR A 125 -0.65 -10.45 -3.49
N ASN A 126 -0.35 -10.30 -2.21
CA ASN A 126 1.02 -10.13 -1.70
C ASN A 126 1.67 -11.51 -1.54
N PHE A 127 2.56 -11.89 -2.45
CA PHE A 127 3.23 -13.17 -2.40
C PHE A 127 4.43 -13.17 -1.44
N GLY A 128 4.68 -14.33 -0.82
CA GLY A 128 5.82 -14.54 0.08
C GLY A 128 5.78 -13.58 1.28
N PHE A 129 6.80 -12.74 1.43
CA PHE A 129 6.95 -11.76 2.51
C PHE A 129 6.82 -10.32 2.01
N MET A 130 6.01 -10.09 0.97
CA MET A 130 5.82 -8.79 0.35
C MET A 130 4.66 -7.98 0.93
N ASN A 131 4.00 -8.51 1.96
CA ASN A 131 2.97 -7.81 2.71
C ASN A 131 3.54 -6.55 3.36
N GLY A 132 2.73 -5.50 3.36
CA GLY A 132 3.00 -4.32 4.16
C GLY A 132 2.40 -4.39 5.56
N SER A 133 2.38 -3.24 6.21
CA SER A 133 1.66 -3.00 7.45
C SER A 133 1.27 -1.54 7.55
N ASN A 134 0.17 -1.26 8.26
CA ASN A 134 -0.12 0.09 8.73
C ASN A 134 0.36 0.25 10.18
N TYR A 135 0.41 1.49 10.64
CA TYR A 135 0.76 1.82 12.02
C TYR A 135 -0.27 2.80 12.59
N TYR A 136 -1.02 2.33 13.60
CA TYR A 136 -2.04 3.10 14.32
C TYR A 136 -1.76 2.99 15.81
N ASP A 137 -0.70 3.63 16.32
CA ASP A 137 -0.13 3.44 17.65
C ASP A 137 0.55 2.07 17.84
N GLU A 138 0.17 1.07 17.09
CA GLU A 138 0.82 -0.24 17.01
C GLU A 138 0.89 -0.74 15.55
N LEU A 139 1.79 -1.68 15.31
CA LEU A 139 1.96 -2.30 14.01
C LEU A 139 0.77 -3.20 13.69
N THR A 140 0.09 -2.94 12.57
CA THR A 140 -1.04 -3.71 12.04
C THR A 140 -0.67 -4.38 10.72
N PRO A 141 -0.09 -5.60 10.74
CA PRO A 141 0.36 -6.26 9.52
C PRO A 141 -0.79 -6.65 8.62
N ASP A 142 -0.60 -6.42 7.32
CA ASP A 142 -1.54 -6.80 6.29
C ASP A 142 -1.53 -8.32 6.06
N VAL A 143 -2.65 -8.87 5.65
CA VAL A 143 -2.75 -10.27 5.24
C VAL A 143 -2.20 -10.46 3.82
N THR A 144 -2.04 -11.72 3.40
CA THR A 144 -1.56 -12.06 2.05
C THR A 144 -2.48 -11.53 0.94
N SER A 145 -3.79 -11.57 1.14
CA SER A 145 -4.74 -11.00 0.19
C SER A 145 -4.67 -9.48 0.20
N TYR A 146 -4.55 -8.88 -0.98
CA TYR A 146 -4.73 -7.46 -1.19
C TYR A 146 -6.10 -7.19 -1.85
N ASP A 147 -7.15 -7.84 -1.34
CA ASP A 147 -8.52 -7.69 -1.88
C ASP A 147 -8.97 -6.23 -1.84
N TYR A 148 -8.71 -5.53 -0.73
CA TYR A 148 -8.96 -4.10 -0.54
C TYR A 148 -10.43 -3.70 -0.66
N ASP A 149 -11.36 -4.64 -0.76
CA ASP A 149 -12.74 -4.37 -1.22
C ASP A 149 -12.75 -3.59 -2.53
N ALA A 150 -11.83 -3.92 -3.43
CA ALA A 150 -11.55 -3.23 -4.68
C ALA A 150 -12.72 -3.33 -5.68
N VAL A 151 -12.58 -2.62 -6.80
CA VAL A 151 -13.58 -2.63 -7.90
C VAL A 151 -13.68 -4.02 -8.55
N LEU A 152 -12.56 -4.73 -8.68
CA LEU A 152 -12.54 -6.17 -9.01
C LEU A 152 -12.09 -6.98 -7.79
N THR A 153 -12.55 -8.22 -7.70
CA THR A 153 -12.03 -9.16 -6.68
C THR A 153 -10.54 -9.47 -6.91
N GLU A 154 -9.87 -10.05 -5.89
CA GLU A 154 -8.47 -10.48 -5.98
C GLU A 154 -8.17 -11.35 -7.21
N ASP A 155 -9.12 -12.24 -7.59
CA ASP A 155 -9.03 -13.09 -8.76
C ASP A 155 -9.63 -12.47 -10.04
N GLY A 156 -9.94 -11.17 -10.03
CA GLY A 156 -10.34 -10.39 -11.20
C GLY A 156 -11.83 -10.47 -11.58
N GLN A 157 -12.70 -10.94 -10.70
CA GLN A 157 -14.15 -10.93 -10.98
C GLN A 157 -14.74 -9.54 -10.79
N ILE A 158 -15.78 -9.26 -11.56
CA ILE A 158 -16.60 -8.04 -11.43
C ILE A 158 -17.39 -8.05 -10.14
N THR A 159 -17.26 -6.97 -9.38
CA THR A 159 -18.07 -6.71 -8.18
C THR A 159 -19.27 -5.85 -8.49
N GLU A 160 -20.12 -5.65 -7.49
CA GLU A 160 -21.20 -4.65 -7.58
C GLU A 160 -20.64 -3.23 -7.66
N LYS A 161 -19.52 -2.96 -6.99
CA LYS A 161 -18.80 -1.67 -7.05
C LYS A 161 -18.39 -1.33 -8.49
N TYR A 162 -17.88 -2.32 -9.25
CA TYR A 162 -17.59 -2.14 -10.68
C TYR A 162 -18.82 -1.70 -11.47
N ARG A 163 -19.97 -2.37 -11.28
CA ARG A 163 -21.20 -2.04 -12.01
C ARG A 163 -21.66 -0.63 -11.72
N ARG A 164 -21.70 -0.27 -10.44
CA ARG A 164 -22.11 1.05 -9.99
C ARG A 164 -21.16 2.16 -10.46
N PHE A 165 -19.84 1.94 -10.41
CA PHE A 165 -18.87 2.90 -10.93
C PHE A 165 -18.96 3.05 -12.45
N ARG A 166 -19.21 1.96 -13.17
CA ARG A 166 -19.46 2.02 -14.61
C ARG A 166 -20.70 2.86 -14.95
N GLU A 167 -21.77 2.74 -14.18
CA GLU A 167 -22.99 3.57 -14.33
C GLU A 167 -22.67 5.06 -14.08
N VAL A 168 -21.86 5.37 -13.07
CA VAL A 168 -21.42 6.74 -12.82
C VAL A 168 -20.60 7.29 -13.98
N ILE A 169 -19.60 6.55 -14.46
CA ILE A 169 -18.77 6.98 -15.60
C ILE A 169 -19.63 7.24 -16.84
N ALA A 170 -20.70 6.47 -17.07
CA ALA A 170 -21.61 6.63 -18.19
C ALA A 170 -22.32 7.99 -18.23
N LYS A 171 -22.39 8.73 -17.11
CA LYS A 171 -22.93 10.09 -17.07
C LYS A 171 -21.99 11.11 -17.75
N TYR A 172 -20.69 10.83 -17.78
CA TYR A 172 -19.64 11.75 -18.20
C TYR A 172 -18.97 11.36 -19.52
N LYS A 173 -18.97 10.08 -19.87
CA LYS A 173 -18.32 9.53 -21.06
C LYS A 173 -19.12 8.40 -21.66
N GLU A 174 -19.05 8.28 -22.98
CA GLU A 174 -19.50 7.08 -23.65
C GLU A 174 -18.66 5.88 -23.23
N ILE A 175 -19.31 4.82 -22.80
CA ILE A 175 -18.65 3.59 -22.35
C ILE A 175 -18.78 2.56 -23.47
N PRO A 176 -17.66 2.01 -23.97
CA PRO A 176 -17.71 0.98 -24.99
C PRO A 176 -18.44 -0.27 -24.47
N ASP A 177 -19.21 -0.89 -25.36
CA ASP A 177 -19.82 -2.19 -25.07
C ASP A 177 -18.74 -3.27 -25.13
N VAL A 178 -18.26 -3.66 -23.96
CA VAL A 178 -17.26 -4.71 -23.81
C VAL A 178 -17.93 -5.97 -23.30
N LYS A 179 -17.85 -7.03 -24.07
CA LYS A 179 -18.28 -8.36 -23.61
C LYS A 179 -17.30 -8.83 -22.53
N LEU A 180 -17.70 -8.66 -21.30
CA LEU A 180 -16.93 -9.10 -20.13
C LEU A 180 -17.09 -10.62 -19.99
N SER A 181 -16.01 -11.36 -20.20
CA SER A 181 -15.99 -12.79 -19.88
C SER A 181 -15.72 -12.94 -18.38
N MET A 182 -16.74 -13.35 -17.64
CA MET A 182 -16.74 -13.39 -16.17
C MET A 182 -16.56 -14.80 -15.61
N ASP A 183 -16.37 -15.79 -16.45
CA ASP A 183 -16.29 -17.20 -16.05
C ASP A 183 -14.87 -17.58 -15.62
N ILE A 184 -14.43 -17.05 -14.47
CA ILE A 184 -13.23 -17.58 -13.81
C ILE A 184 -13.59 -18.93 -13.21
N LYS A 185 -13.07 -19.99 -13.84
CA LYS A 185 -13.30 -21.34 -13.38
C LYS A 185 -12.57 -21.60 -12.07
N ARG A 186 -13.33 -21.89 -11.02
CA ARG A 186 -12.80 -22.31 -9.72
C ARG A 186 -12.91 -23.81 -9.56
N LYS A 187 -11.96 -24.40 -8.88
CA LYS A 187 -11.93 -25.84 -8.58
C LYS A 187 -11.65 -26.06 -7.11
N SER A 188 -12.42 -26.94 -6.49
CA SER A 188 -12.08 -27.51 -5.19
C SER A 188 -11.15 -28.71 -5.38
N TYR A 189 -10.01 -28.72 -4.70
CA TYR A 189 -9.05 -29.84 -4.72
C TYR A 189 -9.34 -30.89 -3.64
N GLY A 190 -10.38 -30.68 -2.84
CA GLY A 190 -10.77 -31.58 -1.76
C GLY A 190 -9.78 -31.56 -0.58
N ARG A 191 -9.74 -32.67 0.16
CA ARG A 191 -8.83 -32.84 1.29
C ARG A 191 -7.49 -33.40 0.80
N LEU A 192 -6.42 -32.68 1.09
CA LEU A 192 -5.05 -33.09 0.80
C LEU A 192 -4.39 -33.65 2.07
N GLU A 193 -3.62 -34.72 1.92
CA GLU A 193 -2.82 -35.29 3.00
C GLU A 193 -1.39 -34.75 2.89
N ILE A 194 -0.89 -34.18 3.99
CA ILE A 194 0.50 -33.75 4.08
C ILE A 194 1.37 -35.00 4.37
N LYS A 195 2.17 -35.41 3.39
CA LYS A 195 3.02 -36.62 3.49
C LYS A 195 4.36 -36.33 4.14
N ASP A 196 4.94 -35.18 3.82
CA ASP A 196 6.28 -34.78 4.26
C ASP A 196 6.24 -33.47 5.04
N LYS A 197 7.01 -33.42 6.12
CA LYS A 197 7.22 -32.20 6.91
C LYS A 197 8.64 -32.23 7.50
N VAL A 198 9.20 -31.02 7.67
CA VAL A 198 10.53 -30.84 8.26
C VAL A 198 10.50 -29.64 9.19
N SER A 199 11.23 -29.72 10.29
CA SER A 199 11.40 -28.60 11.21
C SER A 199 12.33 -27.55 10.60
N LEU A 200 11.98 -26.26 10.72
CA LEU A 200 12.84 -25.16 10.28
C LEU A 200 14.22 -25.24 10.96
N SER A 201 14.25 -25.47 12.27
CA SER A 201 15.49 -25.57 13.04
C SER A 201 16.42 -26.66 12.55
N SER A 202 15.88 -27.80 12.06
CA SER A 202 16.69 -28.91 11.52
C SER A 202 17.23 -28.64 10.10
N THR A 203 16.85 -27.57 9.48
CA THR A 203 17.25 -27.20 8.11
C THR A 203 18.07 -25.91 8.02
N LEU A 204 18.30 -25.22 9.13
CA LEU A 204 18.99 -23.93 9.13
C LEU A 204 20.32 -23.95 8.39
N ASP A 205 21.16 -24.96 8.66
CA ASP A 205 22.47 -25.10 8.03
C ASP A 205 22.42 -25.34 6.50
N LYS A 206 21.24 -25.73 6.00
CA LYS A 206 21.02 -25.97 4.56
C LYS A 206 20.48 -24.75 3.84
N ILE A 207 19.74 -23.89 4.53
CA ILE A 207 19.05 -22.74 3.94
C ILE A 207 19.78 -21.42 4.19
N SER A 208 20.66 -21.35 5.18
CA SER A 208 21.37 -20.13 5.54
C SER A 208 22.78 -20.41 6.05
N LYS A 209 23.67 -19.45 5.90
CA LYS A 209 25.00 -19.48 6.53
C LYS A 209 25.02 -18.49 7.69
N PRO A 210 25.50 -18.90 8.88
CA PRO A 210 25.58 -18.00 10.01
C PRO A 210 26.58 -16.86 9.78
N VAL A 211 26.23 -15.67 10.21
CA VAL A 211 27.10 -14.50 10.27
C VAL A 211 27.38 -14.19 11.74
N PHE A 212 28.65 -14.12 12.10
CA PHE A 212 29.05 -13.81 13.47
C PHE A 212 29.35 -12.32 13.61
N SER A 213 28.81 -11.70 14.65
CA SER A 213 29.12 -10.31 14.99
C SER A 213 29.00 -10.08 16.49
N VAL A 214 29.65 -9.02 16.99
CA VAL A 214 29.61 -8.64 18.42
C VAL A 214 28.22 -8.13 18.82
N TYR A 215 27.52 -7.49 17.87
CA TYR A 215 26.18 -6.94 18.07
C TYR A 215 25.24 -7.47 17.00
N THR A 216 23.96 -7.56 17.33
CA THR A 216 22.91 -7.89 16.37
C THR A 216 22.96 -6.93 15.17
N GLN A 217 22.89 -7.48 13.95
CA GLN A 217 22.81 -6.71 12.70
C GLN A 217 21.39 -6.73 12.17
N SER A 218 20.95 -5.63 11.56
CA SER A 218 19.65 -5.62 10.85
C SER A 218 19.71 -6.45 9.57
N MET A 219 18.55 -6.85 9.04
CA MET A 219 18.46 -7.58 7.78
C MET A 219 19.12 -6.81 6.63
N GLU A 220 18.90 -5.50 6.53
CA GLU A 220 19.43 -4.64 5.48
C GLU A 220 20.95 -4.63 5.47
N LYS A 221 21.58 -4.59 6.66
CA LYS A 221 23.05 -4.68 6.78
C LYS A 221 23.60 -6.03 6.34
N LEU A 222 22.80 -7.08 6.40
CA LEU A 222 23.14 -8.41 5.93
C LEU A 222 22.73 -8.64 4.46
N GLY A 223 22.18 -7.61 3.79
CA GLY A 223 21.74 -7.69 2.40
C GLY A 223 20.42 -8.45 2.20
N GLN A 224 19.62 -8.58 3.23
CA GLN A 224 18.32 -9.23 3.19
C GLN A 224 17.22 -8.18 3.30
N ASN A 225 16.33 -8.10 2.31
CA ASN A 225 15.29 -7.06 2.25
C ASN A 225 13.97 -7.49 2.89
N TYR A 226 13.71 -8.80 3.03
CA TYR A 226 12.45 -9.35 3.56
C TYR A 226 12.64 -10.78 4.09
N GLY A 227 11.66 -11.29 4.82
CA GLY A 227 11.66 -12.64 5.36
C GLY A 227 11.96 -12.68 6.85
N TYR A 228 12.75 -13.65 7.28
CA TYR A 228 13.10 -13.86 8.69
C TYR A 228 14.60 -13.78 8.91
N ILE A 229 14.98 -13.31 10.09
CA ILE A 229 16.33 -13.43 10.63
C ILE A 229 16.26 -14.15 11.99
N LEU A 230 17.13 -15.12 12.19
CA LEU A 230 17.29 -15.76 13.49
C LEU A 230 18.52 -15.22 14.21
N TYR A 231 18.33 -14.61 15.35
CA TYR A 231 19.40 -14.21 16.26
C TYR A 231 19.65 -15.32 17.27
N HIS A 232 20.87 -15.72 17.40
CA HIS A 232 21.31 -16.70 18.41
C HIS A 232 22.45 -16.13 19.23
N SER A 233 22.31 -16.13 20.54
CA SER A 233 23.36 -15.72 21.48
C SER A 233 23.48 -16.74 22.61
N THR A 234 24.71 -16.98 23.05
CA THR A 234 24.97 -17.77 24.24
C THR A 234 25.37 -16.81 25.37
N LEU A 235 24.69 -16.93 26.48
CA LEU A 235 24.99 -16.14 27.67
C LEU A 235 25.67 -17.04 28.70
N ASP A 236 26.85 -16.62 29.13
CA ASP A 236 27.60 -17.28 30.21
C ASP A 236 27.26 -16.56 31.52
N THR A 237 26.20 -17.04 32.18
CA THR A 237 25.72 -16.49 33.46
C THR A 237 25.08 -17.59 34.32
N GLU A 238 25.27 -17.51 35.61
CA GLU A 238 24.60 -18.34 36.62
C GLU A 238 23.27 -17.70 37.07
N GLU A 239 23.01 -16.45 36.68
CA GLU A 239 21.81 -15.72 37.06
C GLU A 239 20.61 -16.12 36.18
N ASN A 240 19.43 -16.15 36.80
CA ASN A 240 18.19 -16.30 36.04
C ASN A 240 17.88 -15.05 35.22
N ILE A 241 17.68 -15.20 33.93
CA ILE A 241 17.29 -14.09 33.05
C ILE A 241 15.78 -13.91 33.13
N GLU A 242 15.35 -12.86 33.79
CA GLU A 242 13.93 -12.54 33.96
C GLU A 242 13.35 -11.68 32.82
N ARG A 243 14.20 -10.99 32.07
CA ARG A 243 13.77 -10.06 31.04
C ARG A 243 14.75 -9.97 29.87
N ILE A 244 14.21 -10.04 28.66
CA ILE A 244 14.92 -9.71 27.42
C ILE A 244 14.30 -8.43 26.84
N LYS A 245 15.13 -7.46 26.47
CA LYS A 245 14.71 -6.23 25.79
C LYS A 245 15.28 -6.23 24.38
N LEU A 246 14.40 -6.19 23.39
CA LEU A 246 14.78 -5.95 22.01
C LEU A 246 14.90 -4.44 21.79
N TRP A 247 16.07 -4.00 21.37
CA TRP A 247 16.32 -2.60 21.08
C TRP A 247 16.18 -2.31 19.61
N LYS A 248 15.32 -1.36 19.24
CA LYS A 248 15.03 -1.00 17.85
C LYS A 248 14.48 -2.18 17.01
N ALA A 249 13.64 -3.00 17.60
CA ALA A 249 12.82 -3.92 16.81
C ALA A 249 11.76 -3.10 16.07
N ASN A 250 11.78 -3.17 14.75
CA ASN A 250 10.88 -2.39 13.89
C ASN A 250 9.72 -3.21 13.37
N ASP A 251 9.79 -4.56 13.49
CA ASP A 251 8.79 -5.49 13.03
C ASP A 251 8.34 -6.40 14.18
N ARG A 252 8.08 -7.66 13.90
CA ARG A 252 7.69 -8.65 14.90
C ARG A 252 8.85 -9.53 15.31
N ALA A 253 8.94 -9.80 16.60
CA ALA A 253 9.87 -10.76 17.17
C ALA A 253 9.14 -11.87 17.92
N ASN A 254 9.55 -13.11 17.68
CA ASN A 254 9.17 -14.28 18.46
C ASN A 254 10.38 -14.69 19.29
N ILE A 255 10.18 -14.89 20.59
CA ILE A 255 11.21 -15.26 21.56
C ILE A 255 10.90 -16.65 22.11
#